data_e52b148717b523da93dc72fabdba259e
#
_entry.id   e52b148717b523da93dc72fabdba259e
#
_cell.length_a   1.000
_cell.length_b   1.000
_cell.length_c   1.000
_cell.angle_alpha   90.00
_cell.angle_beta   90.00
_cell.angle_gamma   90.00
#
_symmetry.space_group_name_H-M   'P 1'
#
loop_
_entity.id
_entity.type
_entity.pdbx_description
1 polymer ?
#
loop_
_entity_poly.entity_id
_entity_poly.type
_entity_poly.pdbx_seq_one_letter_code
_entity_poly.pdbx_strand_id
1 'polypeptide(L)'
;MKNRLGSILLSIVIAFGLWLYVITYVSPNSEETYYNIPVVLEGESVLNERGLMCTSTSSSTVSLQLAGARSDLIKVNQNNITVKANLSAITEPGQKINLRYTISYPGNVAQNAFETLSQSDFYVDVEYRRVKDVPVVVQYDGTRSED
;
A
#
# COMPACT_ATOMS: atom_id res chain seq x y z
N MET A 1 55.91 31.16 -10.08
CA MET A 1 54.88 30.96 -9.02
C MET A 1 53.43 31.21 -9.51
N LYS A 2 53.18 32.08 -10.49
CA LYS A 2 51.81 32.40 -11.00
C LYS A 2 51.03 31.19 -11.53
N ASN A 3 51.67 30.21 -12.15
CA ASN A 3 50.97 29.10 -12.78
C ASN A 3 50.46 28.04 -11.76
N ARG A 4 51.07 27.95 -10.58
CA ARG A 4 50.66 26.99 -9.54
C ARG A 4 49.33 27.39 -8.88
N LEU A 5 49.14 28.68 -8.64
CA LEU A 5 47.89 29.20 -8.11
C LEU A 5 46.73 29.00 -9.09
N GLY A 6 46.95 29.20 -10.40
CA GLY A 6 45.95 28.97 -11.42
C GLY A 6 45.52 27.49 -11.51
N SER A 7 46.50 26.57 -11.41
CA SER A 7 46.18 25.10 -11.40
C SER A 7 45.38 24.68 -10.17
N ILE A 8 45.70 25.26 -9.01
CA ILE A 8 44.96 24.98 -7.77
C ILE A 8 43.51 25.47 -7.87
N LEU A 9 43.32 26.68 -8.37
CA LEU A 9 42.02 27.31 -8.53
C LEU A 9 41.15 26.51 -9.54
N LEU A 10 41.75 26.09 -10.65
CA LEU A 10 41.09 25.25 -11.65
C LEU A 10 40.68 23.87 -11.07
N SER A 11 41.53 23.24 -10.26
CA SER A 11 41.22 21.99 -9.59
C SER A 11 40.04 22.11 -8.64
N ILE A 12 39.95 23.20 -7.89
CA ILE A 12 38.84 23.46 -6.97
C ILE A 12 37.52 23.63 -7.75
N VAL A 13 37.55 24.37 -8.86
CA VAL A 13 36.36 24.58 -9.70
C VAL A 13 35.87 23.24 -10.30
N ILE A 14 36.79 22.43 -10.82
CA ILE A 14 36.47 21.12 -11.36
C ILE A 14 35.92 20.19 -10.28
N ALA A 15 36.54 20.13 -9.11
CA ALA A 15 36.09 19.34 -7.99
C ALA A 15 34.69 19.74 -7.49
N PHE A 16 34.44 21.05 -7.43
CA PHE A 16 33.14 21.59 -7.05
C PHE A 16 32.06 21.26 -8.11
N GLY A 17 32.41 21.37 -9.39
CA GLY A 17 31.51 21.00 -10.49
C GLY A 17 31.17 19.52 -10.48
N LEU A 18 32.15 18.64 -10.27
CA LEU A 18 31.93 17.20 -10.10
C LEU A 18 31.08 16.88 -8.86
N TRP A 19 31.34 17.55 -7.76
CA TRP A 19 30.57 17.35 -6.54
C TRP A 19 29.10 17.77 -6.73
N LEU A 20 28.84 18.92 -7.36
CA LEU A 20 27.50 19.36 -7.74
C LEU A 20 26.82 18.37 -8.69
N TYR A 21 27.55 17.85 -9.68
CA TYR A 21 27.03 16.85 -10.60
C TYR A 21 26.60 15.58 -9.86
N VAL A 22 27.45 15.07 -8.97
CA VAL A 22 27.15 13.85 -8.20
C VAL A 22 25.93 14.06 -7.29
N ILE A 23 25.85 15.18 -6.56
CA ILE A 23 24.70 15.47 -5.69
C ILE A 23 23.40 15.66 -6.48
N THR A 24 23.47 16.21 -7.68
CA THR A 24 22.26 16.54 -8.45
C THR A 24 21.77 15.38 -9.30
N TYR A 25 22.69 14.62 -9.91
CA TYR A 25 22.33 13.57 -10.88
C TYR A 25 22.53 12.14 -10.39
N VAL A 26 23.41 11.92 -9.43
CA VAL A 26 23.68 10.63 -8.81
C VAL A 26 23.08 10.59 -7.40
N SER A 27 21.99 11.33 -7.20
CA SER A 27 21.27 11.38 -5.92
C SER A 27 21.08 9.96 -5.38
N PRO A 28 21.61 9.64 -4.20
CA PRO A 28 21.37 8.32 -3.63
C PRO A 28 19.85 8.14 -3.46
N ASN A 29 19.38 6.98 -3.84
CA ASN A 29 18.02 6.59 -3.50
C ASN A 29 17.84 6.78 -2.00
N SER A 30 16.83 7.53 -1.62
CA SER A 30 16.45 7.70 -0.23
C SER A 30 15.47 6.59 0.12
N GLU A 31 15.51 6.19 1.37
CA GLU A 31 14.57 5.21 1.93
C GLU A 31 13.60 5.92 2.84
N GLU A 32 12.34 5.57 2.74
CA GLU A 32 11.27 6.11 3.57
C GLU A 32 10.34 4.97 4.02
N THR A 33 9.92 5.02 5.28
CA THR A 33 8.97 4.04 5.82
C THR A 33 7.62 4.70 6.06
N TYR A 34 6.61 4.15 5.42
CA TYR A 34 5.22 4.58 5.56
C TYR A 34 4.47 3.60 6.44
N TYR A 35 3.85 4.11 7.50
CA TYR A 35 3.07 3.32 8.46
C TYR A 35 1.58 3.56 8.28
N ASN A 36 0.78 2.59 8.73
CA ASN A 36 -0.69 2.72 8.78
C ASN A 36 -1.35 3.00 7.43
N ILE A 37 -0.84 2.40 6.35
CA ILE A 37 -1.46 2.51 5.02
C ILE A 37 -2.69 1.62 4.98
N PRO A 38 -3.89 2.16 4.67
CA PRO A 38 -5.11 1.36 4.64
C PRO A 38 -5.08 0.35 3.50
N VAL A 39 -5.55 -0.87 3.79
CA VAL A 39 -5.70 -1.94 2.81
C VAL A 39 -7.12 -1.98 2.30
N VAL A 40 -7.29 -1.90 0.99
CA VAL A 40 -8.56 -2.07 0.29
C VAL A 40 -8.67 -3.51 -0.19
N LEU A 41 -9.72 -4.20 0.24
CA LEU A 41 -10.01 -5.55 -0.24
C LEU A 41 -10.77 -5.46 -1.57
N GLU A 42 -10.29 -6.19 -2.58
CA GLU A 42 -10.95 -6.32 -3.88
C GLU A 42 -11.34 -7.77 -4.15
N GLY A 43 -12.36 -7.99 -4.98
CA GLY A 43 -12.78 -9.33 -5.38
C GLY A 43 -13.67 -10.06 -4.38
N GLU A 44 -14.29 -9.35 -3.44
CA GLU A 44 -15.21 -9.92 -2.45
C GLU A 44 -16.46 -10.54 -3.11
N SER A 45 -16.96 -9.96 -4.21
CA SER A 45 -18.05 -10.52 -5.00
C SER A 45 -17.71 -11.91 -5.56
N VAL A 46 -16.51 -12.06 -6.13
CA VAL A 46 -16.02 -13.33 -6.67
C VAL A 46 -15.87 -14.38 -5.58
N LEU A 47 -15.39 -13.96 -4.40
CA LEU A 47 -15.30 -14.83 -3.24
C LEU A 47 -16.70 -15.34 -2.80
N ASN A 48 -17.68 -14.43 -2.74
CA ASN A 48 -19.06 -14.73 -2.39
C ASN A 48 -19.75 -15.66 -3.41
N GLU A 49 -19.48 -15.50 -4.71
CA GLU A 49 -19.99 -16.41 -5.77
C GLU A 49 -19.46 -17.84 -5.60
N ARG A 50 -18.30 -18.01 -5.03
CA ARG A 50 -17.72 -19.34 -4.68
C ARG A 50 -18.28 -19.90 -3.37
N GLY A 51 -19.20 -19.20 -2.73
CA GLY A 51 -19.75 -19.61 -1.43
C GLY A 51 -18.78 -19.41 -0.27
N LEU A 52 -17.79 -18.54 -0.44
CA LEU A 52 -16.80 -18.17 0.56
C LEU A 52 -17.03 -16.75 1.05
N MET A 53 -16.58 -16.45 2.25
CA MET A 53 -16.59 -15.10 2.81
C MET A 53 -15.33 -14.84 3.63
N CYS A 54 -14.83 -13.62 3.57
CA CYS A 54 -13.76 -13.16 4.45
C CYS A 54 -14.37 -12.82 5.82
N THR A 55 -13.92 -13.51 6.87
CA THR A 55 -14.45 -13.34 8.24
C THR A 55 -13.59 -12.40 9.07
N SER A 56 -12.29 -12.41 8.83
CA SER A 56 -11.36 -11.50 9.52
C SER A 56 -10.13 -11.19 8.68
N THR A 57 -9.46 -10.11 9.05
CA THR A 57 -8.17 -9.70 8.51
C THR A 57 -7.18 -9.49 9.65
N SER A 58 -5.91 -9.78 9.43
CA SER A 58 -4.86 -9.61 10.44
C SER A 58 -4.69 -8.16 10.90
N SER A 59 -4.93 -7.23 9.99
CA SER A 59 -4.86 -5.78 10.22
C SER A 59 -5.70 -5.05 9.18
N SER A 60 -6.13 -3.84 9.48
CA SER A 60 -6.73 -2.92 8.50
C SER A 60 -5.69 -2.09 7.74
N THR A 61 -4.44 -2.10 8.21
CA THR A 61 -3.35 -1.29 7.68
C THR A 61 -2.07 -2.10 7.53
N VAL A 62 -1.19 -1.65 6.65
CA VAL A 62 0.15 -2.23 6.44
C VAL A 62 1.22 -1.15 6.53
N SER A 63 2.47 -1.59 6.71
CA SER A 63 3.64 -0.73 6.66
C SER A 63 4.51 -1.11 5.47
N LEU A 64 5.05 -0.11 4.79
CA LEU A 64 5.89 -0.26 3.60
C LEU A 64 7.17 0.54 3.77
N GLN A 65 8.30 -0.05 3.41
CA GLN A 65 9.56 0.65 3.26
C GLN A 65 9.90 0.74 1.77
N LEU A 66 9.96 1.96 1.27
CA LEU A 66 10.20 2.26 -0.14
C LEU A 66 11.55 2.94 -0.31
N ALA A 67 12.27 2.55 -1.35
CA ALA A 67 13.47 3.24 -1.81
C ALA A 67 13.21 3.86 -3.18
N GLY A 68 13.68 5.09 -3.36
CA GLY A 68 13.51 5.78 -4.61
C GLY A 68 14.13 7.17 -4.62
N ALA A 69 13.94 7.90 -5.72
CA ALA A 69 14.40 9.27 -5.81
C ALA A 69 13.67 10.13 -4.77
N ARG A 70 14.42 10.94 -4.03
CA ARG A 70 13.86 11.84 -3.00
C ARG A 70 12.77 12.75 -3.56
N SER A 71 12.90 13.19 -4.80
CA SER A 71 11.90 14.03 -5.50
C SER A 71 10.55 13.33 -5.68
N ASP A 72 10.51 12.01 -5.70
CA ASP A 72 9.31 11.22 -5.84
C ASP A 72 8.78 10.77 -4.48
N LEU A 73 9.66 10.44 -3.54
CA LEU A 73 9.26 10.11 -2.16
C LEU A 73 8.48 11.25 -1.49
N ILE A 74 8.87 12.51 -1.69
CA ILE A 74 8.14 13.66 -1.11
C ILE A 74 6.73 13.87 -1.69
N LYS A 75 6.41 13.28 -2.84
CA LYS A 75 5.07 13.33 -3.46
C LYS A 75 4.14 12.27 -2.89
N VAL A 76 4.68 11.31 -2.17
CA VAL A 76 3.97 10.15 -1.64
C VAL A 76 3.83 10.28 -0.13
N ASN A 77 2.66 9.92 0.38
CA ASN A 77 2.36 9.87 1.80
C ASN A 77 1.35 8.76 2.09
N GLN A 78 1.14 8.43 3.36
CA GLN A 78 0.22 7.37 3.79
C GLN A 78 -1.24 7.53 3.28
N ASN A 79 -1.64 8.76 2.92
CA ASN A 79 -3.03 9.03 2.48
C ASN A 79 -3.21 8.90 0.96
N ASN A 80 -2.13 8.93 0.18
CA ASN A 80 -2.18 8.86 -1.28
C ASN A 80 -1.57 7.57 -1.86
N ILE A 81 -0.99 6.71 -1.01
CA ILE A 81 -0.67 5.33 -1.36
C ILE A 81 -1.94 4.50 -1.20
N THR A 82 -2.26 3.68 -2.18
CA THR A 82 -3.36 2.72 -2.10
C THR A 82 -2.81 1.30 -2.16
N VAL A 83 -3.13 0.51 -1.14
CA VAL A 83 -2.80 -0.91 -1.09
C VAL A 83 -4.05 -1.71 -1.35
N LYS A 84 -4.00 -2.59 -2.35
CA LYS A 84 -5.13 -3.42 -2.80
C LYS A 84 -4.80 -4.89 -2.63
N ALA A 85 -5.56 -5.57 -1.81
CA ALA A 85 -5.46 -7.01 -1.60
C ALA A 85 -6.61 -7.72 -2.32
N ASN A 86 -6.27 -8.66 -3.21
CA ASN A 86 -7.24 -9.32 -4.08
C ASN A 86 -7.66 -10.66 -3.51
N LEU A 87 -8.88 -10.73 -3.03
CA LEU A 87 -9.52 -11.95 -2.49
C LEU A 87 -9.91 -12.98 -3.57
N SER A 88 -10.02 -12.56 -4.84
CA SER A 88 -10.43 -13.44 -5.92
C SER A 88 -9.44 -14.59 -6.20
N ALA A 89 -8.21 -14.47 -5.70
CA ALA A 89 -7.22 -15.54 -5.79
C ALA A 89 -7.49 -16.71 -4.84
N ILE A 90 -8.36 -16.53 -3.83
CA ILE A 90 -8.68 -17.55 -2.84
C ILE A 90 -9.76 -18.47 -3.39
N THR A 91 -9.49 -19.78 -3.41
CA THR A 91 -10.38 -20.81 -3.94
C THR A 91 -10.94 -21.73 -2.87
N GLU A 92 -10.30 -21.78 -1.70
CA GLU A 92 -10.64 -22.67 -0.60
C GLU A 92 -10.68 -21.90 0.73
N PRO A 93 -11.51 -22.32 1.69
CA PRO A 93 -11.51 -21.74 3.02
C PRO A 93 -10.21 -22.04 3.76
N GLY A 94 -9.81 -21.17 4.65
CA GLY A 94 -8.63 -21.36 5.48
C GLY A 94 -8.42 -20.21 6.45
N GLN A 95 -7.60 -20.45 7.46
CA GLN A 95 -7.19 -19.47 8.43
C GLN A 95 -5.77 -18.96 8.11
N LYS A 96 -5.52 -17.69 8.36
CA LYS A 96 -4.22 -17.05 8.14
C LYS A 96 -3.68 -17.26 6.72
N ILE A 97 -4.54 -17.10 5.72
CA ILE A 97 -4.12 -17.13 4.32
C ILE A 97 -3.30 -15.89 4.05
N ASN A 98 -2.02 -16.05 3.69
CA ASN A 98 -1.16 -14.92 3.30
C ASN A 98 -1.64 -14.39 1.95
N LEU A 99 -2.09 -13.14 1.94
CA LEU A 99 -2.61 -12.49 0.74
C LEU A 99 -1.61 -11.46 0.24
N ARG A 100 -1.16 -11.66 -0.99
CA ARG A 100 -0.33 -10.66 -1.68
C ARG A 100 -1.18 -9.47 -2.06
N TYR A 101 -0.63 -8.28 -1.88
CA TYR A 101 -1.28 -7.04 -2.25
C TYR A 101 -0.48 -6.27 -3.29
N THR A 102 -1.17 -5.43 -4.02
CA THR A 102 -0.59 -4.52 -5.01
C THR A 102 -0.57 -3.11 -4.45
N ILE A 103 0.53 -2.41 -4.66
CA ILE A 103 0.70 -1.03 -4.23
C ILE A 103 0.46 -0.13 -5.44
N SER A 104 -0.40 0.86 -5.28
CA SER A 104 -0.66 1.89 -6.28
C SER A 104 -0.25 3.26 -5.75
N TYR A 105 0.52 3.98 -6.53
CA TYR A 105 0.99 5.33 -6.23
C TYR A 105 0.12 6.39 -6.92
N PRO A 106 0.14 7.64 -6.46
CA PRO A 106 -0.60 8.73 -7.09
C PRO A 106 -0.12 8.96 -8.53
N GLY A 107 -1.03 9.48 -9.40
CA GLY A 107 -0.79 9.60 -10.84
C GLY A 107 0.35 10.53 -11.27
N ASN A 108 0.90 11.33 -10.35
CA ASN A 108 2.08 12.16 -10.56
C ASN A 108 3.41 11.45 -10.26
N VAL A 109 3.36 10.14 -9.95
CA VAL A 109 4.51 9.28 -9.68
C VAL A 109 4.39 8.03 -10.54
N ALA A 110 5.47 7.63 -11.19
CA ALA A 110 5.49 6.42 -11.98
C ALA A 110 5.36 5.17 -11.08
N GLN A 111 4.63 4.14 -11.52
CA GLN A 111 4.42 2.92 -10.72
C GLN A 111 5.72 2.14 -10.43
N ASN A 112 6.75 2.36 -11.22
CA ASN A 112 8.08 1.78 -11.07
C ASN A 112 9.11 2.75 -10.48
N ALA A 113 8.67 3.88 -9.91
CA ALA A 113 9.56 4.87 -9.32
C ALA A 113 10.22 4.40 -8.02
N PHE A 114 9.63 3.40 -7.38
CA PHE A 114 10.07 2.89 -6.08
C PHE A 114 10.38 1.40 -6.11
N GLU A 115 11.39 1.04 -5.35
CA GLU A 115 11.69 -0.32 -4.96
C GLU A 115 11.12 -0.57 -3.55
N THR A 116 10.35 -1.64 -3.38
CA THR A 116 9.83 -2.03 -2.07
C THR A 116 10.89 -2.86 -1.36
N LEU A 117 11.52 -2.30 -0.33
CA LEU A 117 12.56 -2.96 0.45
C LEU A 117 11.97 -3.91 1.49
N SER A 118 10.88 -3.52 2.11
CA SER A 118 10.17 -4.31 3.10
C SER A 118 8.68 -3.99 3.07
N GLN A 119 7.88 -5.01 3.31
CA GLN A 119 6.43 -4.91 3.42
C GLN A 119 5.93 -5.84 4.52
N SER A 120 4.93 -5.40 5.28
CA SER A 120 4.30 -6.27 6.27
C SER A 120 3.44 -7.33 5.60
N ASP A 121 3.43 -8.52 6.19
CA ASP A 121 2.52 -9.58 5.77
C ASP A 121 1.06 -9.22 6.07
N PHE A 122 0.18 -9.64 5.19
CA PHE A 122 -1.24 -9.45 5.33
C PHE A 122 -1.98 -10.80 5.23
N TYR A 123 -2.69 -11.14 6.30
CA TYR A 123 -3.41 -12.41 6.40
C TYR A 123 -4.91 -12.17 6.47
N VAL A 124 -5.65 -13.11 5.91
CA VAL A 124 -7.12 -13.13 5.96
C VAL A 124 -7.60 -14.52 6.39
N ASP A 125 -8.73 -14.54 7.06
CA ASP A 125 -9.46 -15.77 7.36
C ASP A 125 -10.67 -15.84 6.45
N VAL A 126 -10.85 -16.99 5.80
CA VAL A 126 -11.93 -17.23 4.85
C VAL A 126 -12.67 -18.49 5.25
N GLU A 127 -13.98 -18.38 5.31
CA GLU A 127 -14.87 -19.48 5.68
C GLU A 127 -15.96 -19.68 4.63
N TYR A 128 -16.65 -20.85 4.70
CA TYR A 128 -17.82 -21.08 3.89
C TYR A 128 -18.97 -20.19 4.33
N ARG A 129 -19.55 -19.48 3.39
CA ARG A 129 -20.74 -18.68 3.61
C ARG A 129 -21.94 -19.60 3.83
N ARG A 130 -22.55 -19.54 5.01
CA ARG A 130 -23.81 -20.23 5.30
C ARG A 130 -24.94 -19.21 5.26
N VAL A 131 -25.89 -19.42 4.39
CA VAL A 131 -27.14 -18.65 4.35
C VAL A 131 -28.20 -19.46 5.09
N LYS A 132 -28.81 -18.88 6.11
CA LYS A 132 -29.94 -19.48 6.83
C LYS A 132 -31.15 -18.55 6.68
N ASP A 133 -32.19 -19.08 6.08
CA ASP A 133 -33.46 -18.36 6.05
C ASP A 133 -34.13 -18.46 7.43
N VAL A 134 -34.32 -17.29 8.05
CA VAL A 134 -35.03 -17.19 9.31
C VAL A 134 -36.39 -16.57 9.02
N PRO A 135 -37.51 -17.32 9.19
CA PRO A 135 -38.82 -16.72 9.03
C PRO A 135 -39.04 -15.68 10.14
N VAL A 136 -39.26 -14.44 9.74
CA VAL A 136 -39.65 -13.39 10.67
C VAL A 136 -41.17 -13.43 10.82
N VAL A 137 -41.65 -13.88 11.95
CA VAL A 137 -43.06 -13.78 12.31
C VAL A 137 -43.25 -12.42 12.99
N VAL A 138 -43.91 -11.50 12.31
CA VAL A 138 -44.29 -10.23 12.91
C VAL A 138 -45.57 -10.43 13.70
N GLN A 139 -45.44 -10.49 15.01
CA GLN A 139 -46.58 -10.54 15.92
C GLN A 139 -46.96 -9.11 16.27
N TYR A 140 -48.14 -8.68 15.80
CA TYR A 140 -48.71 -7.39 16.20
C TYR A 140 -49.46 -7.60 17.52
N ASP A 141 -48.92 -7.05 18.57
CA ASP A 141 -49.62 -6.97 19.86
C ASP A 141 -50.29 -5.58 20.00
N GLY A 142 -51.20 -5.33 19.10
CA GLY A 142 -51.94 -4.09 19.04
C GLY A 142 -53.38 -4.30 19.48
N THR A 143 -53.76 -3.79 20.64
CA THR A 143 -55.16 -3.59 21.03
C THR A 143 -55.81 -2.62 20.07
N ARG A 144 -56.79 -3.09 19.30
CA ARG A 144 -57.67 -2.25 18.47
C ARG A 144 -58.48 -1.38 19.43
N SER A 145 -58.26 -0.08 19.42
CA SER A 145 -59.19 0.88 20.03
C SER A 145 -60.46 0.92 19.17
N GLU A 146 -61.53 0.40 19.65
CA GLU A 146 -62.87 0.63 19.08
C GLU A 146 -63.41 1.91 19.69
N ASP A 147 -63.60 2.94 18.86
CA ASP A 147 -64.52 4.05 19.04
C ASP A 147 -65.70 3.84 18.13
#